data_e418c0487600f7f7cf0f2a4e5119cccb
#
_entry.id   e418c0487600f7f7cf0f2a4e5119cccb
#
_cell.length_a   1.000
_cell.length_b   1.000
_cell.length_c   1.000
_cell.angle_alpha   90.00
_cell.angle_beta   90.00
_cell.angle_gamma   90.00
#
_symmetry.space_group_name_H-M   'P 1'
#
loop_
_entity.id
_entity.type
_entity.pdbx_description
1 polymer ?
#
loop_
_entity_poly.entity_id
_entity_poly.type
_entity_poly.pdbx_seq_one_letter_code
_entity_poly.pdbx_strand_id
1 'polypeptide(L)'
;ELIPGDLNRETVRVVATSADLEEHFQGVDFRIRTADLGSVRVRTDHGRVWVKNNTGGVDVETTHGDIRVITDHAMNEPIILVTKEGDVDYRAPKGSTGIYDLRSIGGLVYNRFTEARVVSTSPDNDPATFIADVGGGLNPVLVRTTYGDIRVAVTEFPTGVGPIIME
;
A
#
# COMPACT_ATOMS: atom_id res chain seq x y z
N GLU A 1 2.33 -20.10 -13.35
CA GLU A 1 2.26 -19.97 -14.79
C GLU A 1 2.91 -18.65 -15.21
N LEU A 2 3.91 -18.69 -16.10
CA LEU A 2 4.54 -17.51 -16.68
C LEU A 2 3.74 -17.10 -17.91
N ILE A 3 3.21 -15.89 -17.93
CA ILE A 3 2.51 -15.35 -19.10
C ILE A 3 3.48 -14.39 -19.80
N PRO A 4 3.93 -14.69 -21.02
CA PRO A 4 4.74 -13.75 -21.80
C PRO A 4 3.85 -12.58 -22.25
N GLY A 5 4.10 -11.40 -21.74
CA GLY A 5 3.46 -10.17 -22.18
C GLY A 5 4.48 -9.19 -22.73
N ASP A 6 4.16 -8.50 -23.77
CA ASP A 6 4.91 -7.53 -24.58
C ASP A 6 6.25 -7.04 -24.02
N LEU A 7 7.30 -7.26 -24.79
CA LEU A 7 8.61 -6.59 -24.77
C LEU A 7 9.19 -6.30 -23.35
N ASN A 8 9.84 -7.29 -22.75
CA ASN A 8 10.64 -7.20 -21.52
C ASN A 8 9.90 -7.06 -20.17
N ARG A 9 8.63 -7.40 -20.06
CA ARG A 9 7.95 -7.52 -18.77
C ARG A 9 7.50 -8.96 -18.54
N GLU A 10 8.19 -9.65 -17.65
CA GLU A 10 7.74 -10.96 -17.17
C GLU A 10 6.66 -10.76 -16.10
N THR A 11 5.53 -11.44 -16.26
CA THR A 11 4.45 -11.44 -15.27
C THR A 11 4.41 -12.79 -14.58
N VAL A 12 4.57 -12.78 -13.26
CA VAL A 12 4.36 -13.97 -12.43
C VAL A 12 2.96 -13.90 -11.83
N ARG A 13 2.12 -14.89 -12.16
CA ARG A 13 0.80 -15.06 -11.56
C ARG A 13 0.83 -16.23 -10.59
N VAL A 14 0.51 -15.98 -9.33
CA VAL A 14 0.36 -17.01 -8.30
C VAL A 14 -1.10 -17.05 -7.87
N VAL A 15 -1.71 -18.24 -7.91
CA VAL A 15 -3.09 -18.46 -7.49
C VAL A 15 -3.11 -19.62 -6.51
N ALA A 16 -3.70 -19.42 -5.35
CA ALA A 16 -4.05 -20.51 -4.45
C ALA A 16 -5.57 -20.54 -4.29
N THR A 17 -6.11 -21.74 -4.36
CA THR A 17 -7.51 -22.00 -4.12
C THR A 17 -7.58 -23.14 -3.12
N SER A 18 -8.33 -22.96 -2.02
CA SER A 18 -8.61 -24.06 -1.11
C SER A 18 -9.65 -24.99 -1.76
N ALA A 19 -9.36 -26.28 -1.78
CA ALA A 19 -10.25 -27.29 -2.34
C ALA A 19 -11.21 -27.91 -1.29
N ASP A 20 -11.03 -27.58 -0.01
CA ASP A 20 -11.78 -28.17 1.09
C ASP A 20 -12.68 -27.13 1.77
N LEU A 21 -13.94 -27.50 1.96
CA LEU A 21 -14.98 -26.65 2.57
C LEU A 21 -15.01 -26.76 4.11
N GLU A 22 -14.11 -27.51 4.72
CA GLU A 22 -14.05 -27.61 6.18
C GLU A 22 -13.23 -26.46 6.79
N GLU A 23 -13.85 -25.74 7.71
CA GLU A 23 -13.42 -24.45 8.31
C GLU A 23 -12.16 -24.50 9.18
N HIS A 24 -11.26 -25.47 9.06
CA HIS A 24 -10.11 -25.57 9.93
C HIS A 24 -8.79 -25.20 9.24
N PHE A 25 -8.38 -23.92 9.46
CA PHE A 25 -7.00 -23.42 9.29
C PHE A 25 -6.32 -23.72 7.95
N GLN A 26 -6.97 -23.42 6.85
CA GLN A 26 -6.33 -23.49 5.55
C GLN A 26 -5.80 -22.10 5.17
N GLY A 27 -4.62 -21.77 5.65
CA GLY A 27 -3.87 -20.61 5.22
C GLY A 27 -2.75 -21.01 4.27
N VAL A 28 -2.49 -20.20 3.26
CA VAL A 28 -1.33 -20.36 2.38
C VAL A 28 -0.47 -19.12 2.51
N ASP A 29 0.78 -19.29 2.91
CA ASP A 29 1.77 -18.24 2.93
C ASP A 29 2.53 -18.21 1.60
N PHE A 30 2.48 -17.08 0.92
CA PHE A 30 3.28 -16.82 -0.27
C PHE A 30 4.44 -15.91 0.04
N ARG A 31 5.63 -16.32 -0.38
CA ARG A 31 6.81 -15.47 -0.38
C ARG A 31 7.40 -15.43 -1.78
N ILE A 32 7.24 -14.31 -2.45
CA ILE A 32 7.80 -14.07 -3.78
C ILE A 32 9.01 -13.15 -3.61
N ARG A 33 10.15 -13.57 -4.16
CA ARG A 33 11.38 -12.78 -4.22
C ARG A 33 11.82 -12.65 -5.65
N THR A 34 12.11 -11.45 -6.06
CA THR A 34 12.62 -11.13 -7.40
C THR A 34 13.73 -10.09 -7.28
N ALA A 35 14.61 -10.03 -8.27
CA ALA A 35 15.68 -9.04 -8.32
C ALA A 35 15.13 -7.62 -8.58
N ASP A 36 14.04 -7.53 -9.35
CA ASP A 36 13.32 -6.29 -9.64
C ASP A 36 11.82 -6.56 -9.48
N LEU A 37 11.19 -5.87 -8.55
CA LEU A 37 9.76 -5.95 -8.30
C LEU A 37 9.10 -4.69 -8.87
N GLY A 38 8.61 -4.79 -10.10
CA GLY A 38 7.86 -3.73 -10.75
C GLY A 38 6.49 -3.50 -10.11
N SER A 39 5.44 -3.51 -10.92
CA SER A 39 4.07 -3.34 -10.41
C SER A 39 3.58 -4.62 -9.71
N VAL A 40 2.83 -4.42 -8.62
CA VAL A 40 2.29 -5.50 -7.78
C VAL A 40 0.78 -5.42 -7.75
N ARG A 41 0.10 -6.55 -7.99
CA ARG A 41 -1.33 -6.67 -7.74
C ARG A 41 -1.61 -7.86 -6.85
N VAL A 42 -2.33 -7.63 -5.74
CA VAL A 42 -2.73 -8.68 -4.78
C VAL A 42 -4.22 -8.59 -4.52
N ARG A 43 -4.89 -9.73 -4.56
CA ARG A 43 -6.28 -9.89 -4.12
C ARG A 43 -6.33 -11.07 -3.16
N THR A 44 -6.85 -10.86 -1.97
CA THR A 44 -7.01 -11.90 -0.97
C THR A 44 -8.19 -11.59 -0.06
N ASP A 45 -8.85 -12.62 0.46
CA ASP A 45 -9.90 -12.41 1.46
C ASP A 45 -9.34 -12.30 2.87
N HIS A 46 -8.27 -13.06 3.15
CA HIS A 46 -7.67 -13.13 4.48
C HIS A 46 -6.15 -13.08 4.37
N GLY A 47 -5.52 -12.56 5.40
CA GLY A 47 -4.08 -12.58 5.55
C GLY A 47 -3.41 -11.23 5.36
N ARG A 48 -2.23 -11.14 5.92
CA ARG A 48 -1.41 -9.93 5.85
C ARG A 48 -0.68 -9.86 4.51
N VAL A 49 -0.73 -8.70 3.87
CA VAL A 49 0.02 -8.42 2.64
C VAL A 49 1.20 -7.53 2.97
N TRP A 50 2.39 -7.96 2.56
CA TRP A 50 3.61 -7.17 2.74
C TRP A 50 4.37 -7.05 1.43
N VAL A 51 4.45 -5.82 0.90
CA VAL A 51 5.20 -5.47 -0.30
C VAL A 51 6.43 -4.67 0.10
N LYS A 52 7.59 -5.06 -0.40
CA LYS A 52 8.86 -4.39 -0.13
C LYS A 52 9.61 -4.07 -1.41
N ASN A 53 10.16 -2.86 -1.47
CA ASN A 53 11.08 -2.40 -2.52
C ASN A 53 10.57 -2.61 -3.95
N ASN A 54 9.26 -2.38 -4.15
CA ASN A 54 8.69 -2.28 -5.48
C ASN A 54 9.13 -0.97 -6.17
N THR A 55 9.27 -1.02 -7.47
CA THR A 55 9.64 0.13 -8.32
C THR A 55 8.45 0.67 -9.12
N GLY A 56 7.37 -0.10 -9.24
CA GLY A 56 6.15 0.26 -9.95
C GLY A 56 4.93 0.39 -9.04
N GLY A 57 3.76 0.60 -9.64
CA GLY A 57 2.50 0.76 -8.93
C GLY A 57 2.12 -0.44 -8.06
N VAL A 58 1.29 -0.19 -7.05
CA VAL A 58 0.80 -1.23 -6.14
C VAL A 58 -0.72 -1.18 -6.06
N ASP A 59 -1.36 -2.32 -6.25
CA ASP A 59 -2.80 -2.49 -6.17
C ASP A 59 -3.11 -3.71 -5.28
N VAL A 60 -3.43 -3.44 -4.01
CA VAL A 60 -3.71 -4.47 -3.00
C VAL A 60 -5.12 -4.30 -2.46
N GLU A 61 -5.87 -5.39 -2.47
CA GLU A 61 -7.18 -5.46 -1.87
C GLU A 61 -7.30 -6.72 -1.00
N THR A 62 -7.73 -6.54 0.25
CA THR A 62 -8.02 -7.64 1.17
C THR A 62 -9.31 -7.35 1.93
N THR A 63 -9.99 -8.41 2.40
CA THR A 63 -11.14 -8.23 3.29
C THR A 63 -10.68 -8.19 4.74
N HIS A 64 -9.82 -9.14 5.16
CA HIS A 64 -9.34 -9.25 6.53
C HIS A 64 -7.81 -9.36 6.56
N GLY A 65 -7.15 -8.33 7.00
CA GLY A 65 -5.70 -8.32 7.20
C GLY A 65 -5.05 -6.97 6.93
N ASP A 66 -3.88 -6.82 7.51
CA ASP A 66 -3.10 -5.60 7.35
C ASP A 66 -2.41 -5.55 6.00
N ILE A 67 -2.29 -4.34 5.47
CA ILE A 67 -1.51 -4.07 4.27
C ILE A 67 -0.30 -3.24 4.67
N ARG A 68 0.89 -3.71 4.31
CA ARG A 68 2.12 -2.95 4.49
C ARG A 68 2.88 -2.84 3.18
N VAL A 69 3.13 -1.62 2.74
CA VAL A 69 3.93 -1.31 1.55
C VAL A 69 5.06 -0.37 1.95
N ILE A 70 6.29 -0.84 1.83
CA ILE A 70 7.48 -0.05 2.17
C ILE A 70 8.49 -0.17 1.04
N THR A 71 8.87 0.96 0.45
CA THR A 71 9.85 0.99 -0.63
C THR A 71 10.88 2.09 -0.43
N ASP A 72 12.10 1.85 -0.91
CA ASP A 72 13.17 2.84 -1.01
C ASP A 72 13.22 3.51 -2.39
N HIS A 73 12.30 3.13 -3.29
CA HIS A 73 12.16 3.72 -4.62
C HIS A 73 11.10 4.82 -4.62
N ALA A 74 11.40 5.98 -5.21
CA ALA A 74 10.45 7.08 -5.34
C ALA A 74 9.20 6.62 -6.13
N MET A 75 8.04 6.79 -5.53
CA MET A 75 6.77 6.30 -6.07
C MET A 75 6.02 7.43 -6.79
N ASN A 76 5.93 7.29 -8.11
CA ASN A 76 5.25 8.21 -9.01
C ASN A 76 4.18 7.48 -9.85
N GLU A 77 3.89 6.23 -9.48
CA GLU A 77 2.90 5.35 -10.11
C GLU A 77 1.68 5.18 -9.17
N PRO A 78 0.53 4.70 -9.68
CA PRO A 78 -0.66 4.50 -8.87
C PRO A 78 -0.43 3.56 -7.68
N ILE A 79 -0.91 3.99 -6.51
CA ILE A 79 -0.94 3.19 -5.28
C ILE A 79 -2.39 3.06 -4.84
N ILE A 80 -2.90 1.84 -4.79
CA ILE A 80 -4.28 1.54 -4.38
C ILE A 80 -4.20 0.46 -3.30
N LEU A 81 -4.53 0.84 -2.07
CA LEU A 81 -4.49 -0.05 -0.92
C LEU A 81 -5.85 -0.04 -0.22
N VAL A 82 -6.54 -1.17 -0.26
CA VAL A 82 -7.90 -1.30 0.28
C VAL A 82 -7.98 -2.52 1.19
N THR A 83 -8.41 -2.31 2.42
CA THR A 83 -8.80 -3.38 3.32
C THR A 83 -10.15 -3.06 3.96
N LYS A 84 -10.90 -4.09 4.35
CA LYS A 84 -12.10 -3.87 5.15
C LYS A 84 -11.77 -3.90 6.64
N GLU A 85 -10.99 -4.88 7.08
CA GLU A 85 -10.60 -5.07 8.46
C GLU A 85 -9.08 -5.25 8.56
N GLY A 86 -8.38 -4.19 8.99
CA GLY A 86 -6.93 -4.18 9.14
C GLY A 86 -6.34 -2.78 8.99
N ASP A 87 -5.12 -2.65 9.45
CA ASP A 87 -4.34 -1.43 9.33
C ASP A 87 -3.63 -1.35 7.98
N VAL A 88 -3.41 -0.13 7.49
CA VAL A 88 -2.60 0.11 6.30
C VAL A 88 -1.38 0.96 6.67
N ASP A 89 -0.18 0.47 6.34
CA ASP A 89 1.10 1.18 6.54
C ASP A 89 1.79 1.35 5.17
N TYR A 90 1.79 2.57 4.64
CA TYR A 90 2.46 2.92 3.39
C TYR A 90 3.62 3.87 3.63
N ARG A 91 4.81 3.48 3.21
CA ARG A 91 6.02 4.30 3.35
C ARG A 91 6.80 4.36 2.06
N ALA A 92 7.11 5.58 1.65
CA ALA A 92 7.87 5.86 0.45
C ALA A 92 8.96 6.90 0.72
N PRO A 93 10.03 6.93 -0.09
CA PRO A 93 11.11 7.87 0.11
C PRO A 93 10.80 9.25 -0.46
N LYS A 94 11.70 10.19 -0.16
CA LYS A 94 11.79 11.49 -0.80
C LYS A 94 11.69 11.39 -2.33
N GLY A 95 10.96 12.30 -2.95
CA GLY A 95 10.71 12.31 -4.38
C GLY A 95 9.46 11.52 -4.81
N SER A 96 8.80 10.85 -3.88
CA SER A 96 7.47 10.27 -4.15
C SER A 96 6.41 11.36 -4.24
N THR A 97 5.54 11.27 -5.24
CA THR A 97 4.51 12.27 -5.52
C THR A 97 3.14 11.63 -5.67
N GLY A 98 2.08 12.44 -5.70
CA GLY A 98 0.74 11.98 -6.04
C GLY A 98 -0.39 12.75 -5.37
N ILE A 99 -1.60 12.43 -5.79
CA ILE A 99 -2.83 12.88 -5.13
C ILE A 99 -3.20 11.82 -4.10
N TYR A 100 -2.95 12.16 -2.84
CA TYR A 100 -3.25 11.30 -1.69
C TYR A 100 -4.71 11.45 -1.31
N ASP A 101 -5.43 10.36 -1.25
CA ASP A 101 -6.80 10.28 -0.73
C ASP A 101 -6.87 9.09 0.25
N LEU A 102 -6.75 9.40 1.53
CA LEU A 102 -6.66 8.45 2.62
C LEU A 102 -7.92 8.55 3.48
N ARG A 103 -8.64 7.43 3.68
CA ARG A 103 -9.87 7.44 4.50
C ARG A 103 -10.01 6.15 5.31
N SER A 104 -10.25 6.31 6.60
CA SER A 104 -10.72 5.25 7.49
C SER A 104 -12.14 5.57 7.95
N ILE A 105 -13.01 4.55 8.09
CA ILE A 105 -14.35 4.76 8.65
C ILE A 105 -14.35 4.60 10.17
N GLY A 106 -13.70 3.58 10.69
CA GLY A 106 -13.69 3.23 12.12
C GLY A 106 -12.33 3.39 12.79
N GLY A 107 -11.40 4.12 12.17
CA GLY A 107 -10.06 4.39 12.71
C GLY A 107 -9.56 5.78 12.36
N LEU A 108 -8.26 6.01 12.46
CA LEU A 108 -7.62 7.30 12.26
C LEU A 108 -6.64 7.26 11.09
N VAL A 109 -6.36 8.44 10.52
CA VAL A 109 -5.35 8.64 9.49
C VAL A 109 -4.17 9.40 10.07
N TYR A 110 -3.00 8.76 10.10
CA TYR A 110 -1.75 9.36 10.50
C TYR A 110 -0.87 9.58 9.27
N ASN A 111 -0.44 10.80 9.07
CA ASN A 111 0.43 11.14 7.97
C ASN A 111 1.72 11.83 8.44
N ARG A 112 2.83 11.55 7.73
CA ARG A 112 4.13 12.15 7.99
C ARG A 112 4.85 12.45 6.67
N PHE A 113 4.87 13.70 6.28
CA PHE A 113 5.50 14.18 5.04
C PHE A 113 6.72 15.05 5.36
N THR A 114 7.75 14.47 6.03
CA THR A 114 8.94 15.24 6.43
C THR A 114 9.83 15.62 5.25
N GLU A 115 9.81 14.80 4.20
CA GLU A 115 10.68 14.96 3.02
C GLU A 115 9.87 15.19 1.73
N ALA A 116 8.59 15.50 1.86
CA ALA A 116 7.73 15.79 0.73
C ALA A 116 7.08 17.17 0.87
N ARG A 117 6.99 17.87 -0.25
CA ARG A 117 6.25 19.12 -0.29
C ARG A 117 4.77 18.84 -0.41
N VAL A 118 3.98 19.19 0.59
CA VAL A 118 2.53 19.24 0.48
C VAL A 118 2.18 20.53 -0.27
N VAL A 119 1.62 20.40 -1.48
CA VAL A 119 1.29 21.51 -2.37
C VAL A 119 -0.05 22.12 -1.96
N SER A 120 -1.04 21.25 -1.70
CA SER A 120 -2.36 21.66 -1.22
C SER A 120 -3.00 20.55 -0.39
N THR A 121 -3.95 20.95 0.47
CA THR A 121 -4.76 20.02 1.27
C THR A 121 -6.24 20.36 1.10
N SER A 122 -7.10 19.34 1.22
CA SER A 122 -8.55 19.56 1.24
C SER A 122 -8.99 20.26 2.54
N PRO A 123 -9.96 21.19 2.47
CA PRO A 123 -10.59 21.74 3.66
C PRO A 123 -11.45 20.70 4.42
N ASP A 124 -11.82 19.59 3.77
CA ASP A 124 -12.65 18.52 4.35
C ASP A 124 -11.82 17.48 5.11
N ASN A 125 -10.52 17.72 5.31
CA ASN A 125 -9.69 16.83 6.11
C ASN A 125 -10.11 16.83 7.58
N ASP A 126 -10.17 15.63 8.14
CA ASP A 126 -10.48 15.35 9.53
C ASP A 126 -9.56 14.22 10.08
N PRO A 127 -9.69 13.80 11.34
CA PRO A 127 -8.83 12.73 11.87
C PRO A 127 -8.93 11.38 11.14
N ALA A 128 -10.02 11.14 10.41
CA ALA A 128 -10.26 9.91 9.66
C ALA A 128 -10.06 10.08 8.13
N THR A 129 -9.84 11.30 7.67
CA THR A 129 -9.72 11.63 6.24
C THR A 129 -8.55 12.57 6.00
N PHE A 130 -7.69 12.22 5.05
CA PHE A 130 -6.63 13.12 4.59
C PHE A 130 -6.53 13.11 3.07
N ILE A 131 -6.76 14.28 2.46
CA ILE A 131 -6.68 14.49 1.02
C ILE A 131 -5.67 15.62 0.77
N ALA A 132 -4.65 15.32 -0.03
CA ALA A 132 -3.61 16.29 -0.34
C ALA A 132 -2.92 16.01 -1.69
N ASP A 133 -2.45 17.07 -2.34
CA ASP A 133 -1.44 16.98 -3.39
C ASP A 133 -0.06 17.01 -2.75
N VAL A 134 0.69 15.95 -2.98
CA VAL A 134 2.06 15.79 -2.50
C VAL A 134 3.02 15.79 -3.68
N GLY A 135 3.93 16.74 -3.71
CA GLY A 135 4.97 16.85 -4.71
C GLY A 135 4.51 17.30 -6.10
N GLY A 136 3.22 17.60 -6.30
CA GLY A 136 2.66 18.01 -7.61
C GLY A 136 2.47 16.85 -8.60
N GLY A 137 2.44 15.61 -8.14
CA GLY A 137 2.18 14.44 -8.98
C GLY A 137 0.68 14.25 -9.23
N LEU A 138 0.35 13.64 -10.37
CA LEU A 138 -1.05 13.33 -10.74
C LEU A 138 -1.44 11.88 -10.50
N ASN A 139 -0.48 11.03 -10.13
CA ASN A 139 -0.74 9.62 -9.82
C ASN A 139 -1.59 9.50 -8.54
N PRO A 140 -2.64 8.66 -8.56
CA PRO A 140 -3.46 8.46 -7.37
C PRO A 140 -2.72 7.65 -6.30
N VAL A 141 -2.83 8.09 -5.05
CA VAL A 141 -2.48 7.34 -3.86
C VAL A 141 -3.75 7.17 -3.02
N LEU A 142 -4.48 6.11 -3.29
CA LEU A 142 -5.77 5.81 -2.68
C LEU A 142 -5.59 4.77 -1.59
N VAL A 143 -5.92 5.13 -0.35
CA VAL A 143 -5.86 4.20 0.79
C VAL A 143 -7.19 4.20 1.52
N ARG A 144 -7.75 3.02 1.73
CA ARG A 144 -9.06 2.82 2.36
C ARG A 144 -9.00 1.69 3.39
N THR A 145 -9.62 1.95 4.54
CA THR A 145 -9.99 0.88 5.48
C THR A 145 -11.36 1.17 6.08
N THR A 146 -12.11 0.12 6.43
CA THR A 146 -13.36 0.31 7.19
C THR A 146 -13.08 0.24 8.68
N TYR A 147 -12.30 -0.76 9.13
CA TYR A 147 -11.95 -0.95 10.53
C TYR A 147 -10.43 -1.10 10.65
N GLY A 148 -9.76 -0.04 11.04
CA GLY A 148 -8.31 0.01 11.21
C GLY A 148 -7.76 1.41 10.97
N ASP A 149 -6.49 1.60 11.27
CA ASP A 149 -5.78 2.85 11.09
C ASP A 149 -5.03 2.88 9.77
N ILE A 150 -4.88 4.07 9.23
CA ILE A 150 -4.03 4.33 8.06
C ILE A 150 -2.81 5.11 8.52
N ARG A 151 -1.62 4.61 8.21
CA ARG A 151 -0.34 5.28 8.45
C ARG A 151 0.39 5.48 7.13
N VAL A 152 0.65 6.72 6.77
CA VAL A 152 1.35 7.07 5.53
C VAL A 152 2.54 7.98 5.84
N ALA A 153 3.71 7.62 5.32
CA ALA A 153 4.89 8.45 5.48
C ALA A 153 5.68 8.61 4.18
N VAL A 154 6.10 9.84 3.90
CA VAL A 154 7.14 10.13 2.91
C VAL A 154 8.32 10.72 3.65
N THR A 155 9.40 9.92 3.75
CA THR A 155 10.56 10.21 4.59
C THR A 155 11.85 9.89 3.86
N GLU A 156 12.99 10.38 4.37
CA GLU A 156 14.28 10.10 3.75
C GLU A 156 14.66 8.61 3.79
N PHE A 157 14.31 7.92 4.91
CA PHE A 157 14.64 6.50 5.11
C PHE A 157 13.37 5.70 5.48
N PRO A 158 12.50 5.36 4.52
CA PRO A 158 11.22 4.70 4.80
C PRO A 158 11.37 3.32 5.43
N THR A 159 12.44 2.59 5.10
CA THR A 159 12.73 1.25 5.64
C THR A 159 13.36 1.28 7.03
N GLY A 160 13.99 2.40 7.41
CA GLY A 160 14.66 2.59 8.70
C GLY A 160 13.77 3.19 9.79
N VAL A 161 12.56 3.63 9.44
CA VAL A 161 11.64 4.24 10.40
C VAL A 161 10.96 3.13 11.21
N GLY A 162 11.12 3.17 12.54
CA GLY A 162 10.34 2.36 13.47
C GLY A 162 8.82 2.62 13.36
N PRO A 163 7.98 2.02 14.21
CA PRO A 163 6.57 2.32 14.22
C PRO A 163 6.35 3.84 14.32
N ILE A 164 5.41 4.37 13.56
CA ILE A 164 5.03 5.79 13.66
C ILE A 164 4.36 5.94 15.02
N ILE A 165 5.15 6.31 16.02
CA ILE A 165 4.66 6.69 17.34
C ILE A 165 4.44 8.20 17.25
N MET A 166 3.22 8.63 17.41
CA MET A 166 2.90 10.04 17.59
C MET A 166 3.09 10.36 19.07
N GLU A 167 3.92 11.34 19.37
CA GLU A 167 3.92 12.01 20.67
C GLU A 167 2.76 13.00 20.75
#